data_8a473c8b9a934c7cb554e1ac22750ead
#
_entry.id   8a473c8b9a934c7cb554e1ac22750ead
#
_cell.length_a   1.000
_cell.length_b   1.000
_cell.length_c   1.000
_cell.angle_alpha   90.00
_cell.angle_beta   90.00
_cell.angle_gamma   90.00
#
_symmetry.space_group_name_H-M   'P 1'
#
loop_
_entity.id
_entity.type
_entity.pdbx_description
1 polymer ?
#
loop_
_entity_poly.entity_id
_entity_poly.type
_entity_poly.pdbx_seq_one_letter_code
_entity_poly.pdbx_strand_id
1 'polypeptide(L)'
;EGYWACRGGGGGNFGVVTSFTFDVRPIPAISLFTLEWPWPAAAQVLGNWLEWMPTTPDELWSNCQLLSSGSSTPEIKVTGVFCGMPSTLSGLLQPFIADVGTTPIDNFVGPEGYLKAMLIEGGCEGSTVTECHLPSQNPLGTLSRSAFAAKSAYITAPLPDAGVGTLVGAVESLAQHVPQVGGGFVFDSYGGAINRIPADATAFVHRDALAAIEYSVSWSADTPASVVDGATQWLAGAQVDLAPYARGAYQNYIDPTLEAWQQAYYGTNLARLVHVKRAHDPDDFFHFAQSIPTSLDP
;
A
#
# COMPACT_ATOMS: atom_id res chain seq x y z
N GLU A 1 20.43 -14.27 -12.66
CA GLU A 1 19.25 -14.75 -11.94
C GLU A 1 19.08 -14.04 -10.57
N GLY A 2 20.14 -13.91 -9.74
CA GLY A 2 20.07 -13.25 -8.45
C GLY A 2 19.52 -11.82 -8.52
N TYR A 3 19.99 -10.99 -9.47
CA TYR A 3 19.48 -9.62 -9.68
C TYR A 3 17.99 -9.60 -10.09
N TRP A 4 17.52 -10.59 -10.83
CA TRP A 4 16.11 -10.78 -11.14
C TRP A 4 15.30 -11.06 -9.87
N ALA A 5 15.78 -11.98 -9.04
CA ALA A 5 15.12 -12.38 -7.80
C ALA A 5 15.03 -11.23 -6.78
N CYS A 6 16.08 -10.41 -6.64
CA CYS A 6 16.09 -9.24 -5.74
C CYS A 6 15.12 -8.14 -6.18
N ARG A 7 14.54 -8.21 -7.39
CA ARG A 7 13.54 -7.25 -7.86
C ARG A 7 12.12 -7.82 -7.76
N GLY A 8 11.68 -8.12 -6.55
CA GLY A 8 10.33 -8.58 -6.26
C GLY A 8 10.23 -9.91 -5.52
N GLY A 9 11.36 -10.56 -5.21
CA GLY A 9 11.38 -11.80 -4.43
C GLY A 9 11.23 -11.60 -2.90
N GLY A 10 11.10 -10.37 -2.46
CA GLY A 10 11.01 -10.04 -1.04
C GLY A 10 12.36 -9.98 -0.33
N GLY A 11 12.38 -9.29 0.82
CA GLY A 11 13.57 -9.17 1.67
C GLY A 11 13.88 -10.46 2.41
N GLY A 12 15.16 -10.63 2.84
CA GLY A 12 15.57 -11.72 3.74
C GLY A 12 15.66 -13.12 3.10
N ASN A 13 15.54 -13.26 1.78
CA ASN A 13 15.51 -14.56 1.11
C ASN A 13 16.86 -15.02 0.55
N PHE A 14 17.71 -14.09 0.10
CA PHE A 14 18.89 -14.45 -0.69
C PHE A 14 20.21 -13.90 -0.15
N GLY A 15 20.17 -13.00 0.83
CA GLY A 15 21.36 -12.34 1.35
C GLY A 15 21.04 -11.01 2.03
N VAL A 16 22.11 -10.33 2.42
CA VAL A 16 22.08 -8.97 2.99
C VAL A 16 22.55 -7.99 1.93
N VAL A 17 21.71 -6.98 1.63
CA VAL A 17 22.10 -5.90 0.72
C VAL A 17 22.98 -4.92 1.46
N THR A 18 24.22 -4.72 0.98
CA THR A 18 25.20 -3.83 1.57
C THR A 18 25.24 -2.45 0.91
N SER A 19 24.81 -2.37 -0.34
CA SER A 19 24.76 -1.09 -1.06
C SER A 19 23.80 -1.16 -2.25
N PHE A 20 23.24 -0.01 -2.61
CA PHE A 20 22.49 0.20 -3.83
C PHE A 20 23.19 1.24 -4.70
N THR A 21 23.23 0.96 -6.02
CA THR A 21 23.69 1.94 -7.01
C THR A 21 22.53 2.27 -7.93
N PHE A 22 22.18 3.55 -8.03
CA PHE A 22 21.08 4.04 -8.85
C PHE A 22 21.56 4.98 -9.96
N ASP A 23 20.99 4.84 -11.15
CA ASP A 23 21.07 5.87 -12.17
C ASP A 23 20.12 6.99 -11.81
N VAL A 24 20.67 8.14 -11.43
CA VAL A 24 19.85 9.32 -11.09
C VAL A 24 19.47 10.11 -12.35
N ARG A 25 18.27 10.69 -12.32
CA ARG A 25 17.75 11.55 -13.39
C ARG A 25 17.28 12.86 -12.82
N PRO A 26 17.37 13.98 -13.60
CA PRO A 26 16.71 15.21 -13.21
C PRO A 26 15.21 14.96 -12.99
N ILE A 27 14.69 15.47 -11.88
CA ILE A 27 13.26 15.41 -11.59
C ILE A 27 12.63 16.72 -12.07
N PRO A 28 11.51 16.67 -12.82
CA PRO A 28 10.75 17.84 -13.18
C PRO A 28 10.11 18.49 -11.94
N ALA A 29 9.32 19.53 -12.14
CA ALA A 29 8.50 20.08 -11.05
C ALA A 29 7.63 18.99 -10.45
N ILE A 30 7.53 18.97 -9.11
CA ILE A 30 6.66 18.07 -8.34
C ILE A 30 5.50 18.90 -7.80
N SER A 31 4.32 18.35 -7.89
CA SER A 31 3.12 18.87 -7.25
C SER A 31 2.49 17.78 -6.39
N LEU A 32 2.04 18.15 -5.21
CA LEU A 32 1.25 17.31 -4.32
C LEU A 32 -0.20 17.74 -4.35
N PHE A 33 -1.09 16.82 -4.05
CA PHE A 33 -2.47 17.14 -3.76
C PHE A 33 -3.00 16.30 -2.58
N THR A 34 -3.95 16.88 -1.89
CA THR A 34 -4.77 16.23 -0.87
C THR A 34 -6.20 16.68 -1.08
N LEU A 35 -7.10 15.73 -1.21
CA LEU A 35 -8.53 15.94 -1.30
C LEU A 35 -9.19 15.11 -0.20
N GLU A 36 -10.00 15.76 0.64
CA GLU A 36 -10.73 15.08 1.70
C GLU A 36 -12.22 15.40 1.57
N TRP A 37 -13.05 14.40 1.81
CA TRP A 37 -14.51 14.56 1.75
C TRP A 37 -15.15 14.19 3.09
N PRO A 38 -16.38 14.67 3.35
CA PRO A 38 -17.16 14.17 4.46
C PRO A 38 -17.46 12.68 4.27
N TRP A 39 -17.36 11.90 5.32
CA TRP A 39 -17.50 10.43 5.26
C TRP A 39 -18.72 9.91 4.48
N PRO A 40 -19.93 10.54 4.55
CA PRO A 40 -21.06 10.09 3.73
C PRO A 40 -20.81 10.03 2.22
N ALA A 41 -19.76 10.68 1.72
CA ALA A 41 -19.35 10.59 0.32
C ALA A 41 -18.35 9.45 0.04
N ALA A 42 -17.96 8.65 1.04
CA ALA A 42 -16.87 7.67 0.91
C ALA A 42 -17.08 6.66 -0.24
N ALA A 43 -18.31 6.17 -0.42
CA ALA A 43 -18.62 5.23 -1.50
C ALA A 43 -18.45 5.88 -2.89
N GLN A 44 -18.93 7.12 -3.04
CA GLN A 44 -18.77 7.88 -4.28
C GLN A 44 -17.30 8.19 -4.56
N VAL A 45 -16.54 8.58 -3.53
CA VAL A 45 -15.12 8.90 -3.68
C VAL A 45 -14.33 7.67 -4.11
N LEU A 46 -14.47 6.54 -3.41
CA LEU A 46 -13.76 5.30 -3.76
C LEU A 46 -14.16 4.78 -5.14
N GLY A 47 -15.47 4.72 -5.44
CA GLY A 47 -15.96 4.24 -6.73
C GLY A 47 -15.44 5.09 -7.89
N ASN A 48 -15.58 6.42 -7.79
CA ASN A 48 -15.10 7.32 -8.85
C ASN A 48 -13.56 7.36 -8.93
N TRP A 49 -12.83 7.21 -7.82
CA TRP A 49 -11.37 7.11 -7.85
C TRP A 49 -10.90 5.87 -8.63
N LEU A 50 -11.54 4.72 -8.42
CA LEU A 50 -11.20 3.47 -9.13
C LEU A 50 -11.46 3.55 -10.64
N GLU A 51 -12.44 4.33 -11.07
CA GLU A 51 -12.73 4.58 -12.49
C GLU A 51 -11.83 5.66 -13.10
N TRP A 52 -11.50 6.69 -12.33
CA TRP A 52 -10.70 7.82 -12.79
C TRP A 52 -9.21 7.51 -12.88
N MET A 53 -8.63 6.86 -11.87
CA MET A 53 -7.18 6.73 -11.77
C MET A 53 -6.53 5.97 -12.94
N PRO A 54 -7.16 4.96 -13.58
CA PRO A 54 -6.58 4.31 -14.76
C PRO A 54 -6.57 5.20 -16.01
N THR A 55 -7.27 6.33 -15.99
CA THR A 55 -7.30 7.30 -17.10
C THR A 55 -6.23 8.39 -16.96
N THR A 56 -5.52 8.43 -15.84
CA THR A 56 -4.50 9.45 -15.57
C THR A 56 -3.17 9.13 -16.26
N PRO A 57 -2.34 10.16 -16.55
CA PRO A 57 -1.02 9.94 -17.14
C PRO A 57 -0.05 9.26 -16.14
N ASP A 58 1.01 8.66 -16.68
CA ASP A 58 2.06 7.97 -15.89
C ASP A 58 2.75 8.87 -14.85
N GLU A 59 2.72 10.18 -15.06
CA GLU A 59 3.31 11.19 -14.17
C GLU A 59 2.50 11.38 -12.88
N LEU A 60 1.27 10.86 -12.81
CA LEU A 60 0.39 10.98 -11.64
C LEU A 60 0.24 9.64 -10.92
N TRP A 61 0.74 9.60 -9.69
CA TRP A 61 0.41 8.55 -8.73
C TRP A 61 -0.56 9.09 -7.68
N SER A 62 -1.50 8.26 -7.25
CA SER A 62 -2.44 8.61 -6.20
C SER A 62 -2.79 7.42 -5.33
N ASN A 63 -3.22 7.68 -4.10
CA ASN A 63 -3.86 6.70 -3.23
C ASN A 63 -5.22 7.19 -2.73
N CYS A 64 -6.09 6.23 -2.40
CA CYS A 64 -7.37 6.48 -1.76
C CYS A 64 -7.39 5.78 -0.40
N GLN A 65 -7.68 6.52 0.65
CA GLN A 65 -7.60 6.09 2.04
C GLN A 65 -8.98 6.13 2.68
N LEU A 66 -9.43 5.00 3.22
CA LEU A 66 -10.63 4.85 4.04
C LEU A 66 -10.19 4.43 5.42
N LEU A 67 -10.09 5.36 6.36
CA LEU A 67 -9.43 5.13 7.65
C LEU A 67 -10.33 5.49 8.82
N SER A 68 -10.23 4.71 9.89
CA SER A 68 -10.66 5.06 11.23
C SER A 68 -9.42 5.40 12.07
N SER A 69 -9.40 6.57 12.67
CA SER A 69 -8.31 7.03 13.55
C SER A 69 -8.50 6.65 15.03
N GLY A 70 -9.42 5.72 15.32
CA GLY A 70 -9.83 5.43 16.70
C GLY A 70 -10.78 6.49 17.29
N SER A 71 -11.33 7.36 16.45
CA SER A 71 -12.35 8.34 16.75
C SER A 71 -13.69 7.97 16.10
N SER A 72 -14.74 8.70 16.43
CA SER A 72 -16.12 8.33 16.10
C SER A 72 -16.50 8.46 14.61
N THR A 73 -15.70 9.14 13.80
CA THR A 73 -16.00 9.37 12.38
C THR A 73 -14.81 8.94 11.53
N PRO A 74 -14.97 7.96 10.62
CA PRO A 74 -13.94 7.62 9.66
C PRO A 74 -13.66 8.76 8.68
N GLU A 75 -12.51 8.67 8.00
CA GLU A 75 -12.01 9.64 7.04
C GLU A 75 -11.92 9.00 5.65
N ILE A 76 -12.24 9.77 4.62
CA ILE A 76 -12.04 9.44 3.21
C ILE A 76 -11.17 10.52 2.57
N LYS A 77 -10.00 10.11 2.11
CA LYS A 77 -8.99 11.00 1.55
C LYS A 77 -8.40 10.42 0.27
N VAL A 78 -8.12 11.28 -0.69
CA VAL A 78 -7.32 10.96 -1.88
C VAL A 78 -6.13 11.89 -1.91
N THR A 79 -4.93 11.32 -1.93
CA THR A 79 -3.67 12.07 -2.01
C THR A 79 -2.83 11.60 -3.19
N GLY A 80 -1.80 12.36 -3.54
CA GLY A 80 -0.89 11.88 -4.56
C GLY A 80 0.17 12.88 -4.98
N VAL A 81 1.04 12.38 -5.86
CA VAL A 81 2.21 13.08 -6.39
C VAL A 81 2.11 13.15 -7.90
N PHE A 82 2.30 14.33 -8.43
CA PHE A 82 2.35 14.58 -9.87
C PHE A 82 3.71 15.14 -10.27
N CYS A 83 4.36 14.51 -11.25
CA CYS A 83 5.58 15.02 -11.86
C CYS A 83 5.23 16.08 -12.91
N GLY A 84 4.86 17.29 -12.45
CA GLY A 84 4.43 18.40 -13.30
C GLY A 84 3.96 19.60 -12.50
N MET A 85 3.40 20.58 -13.21
CA MET A 85 2.96 21.84 -12.61
C MET A 85 1.59 21.71 -11.93
N PRO A 86 1.34 22.45 -10.83
CA PRO A 86 0.05 22.41 -10.11
C PRO A 86 -1.16 22.74 -10.99
N SER A 87 -1.02 23.62 -11.96
CA SER A 87 -2.11 23.98 -12.88
C SER A 87 -2.54 22.81 -13.77
N THR A 88 -1.59 21.99 -14.22
CA THR A 88 -1.88 20.76 -14.97
C THR A 88 -2.55 19.73 -14.06
N LEU A 89 -2.02 19.54 -12.86
CA LEU A 89 -2.60 18.64 -11.87
C LEU A 89 -4.05 19.02 -11.54
N SER A 90 -4.30 20.31 -11.28
CA SER A 90 -5.68 20.79 -11.05
C SER A 90 -6.63 20.43 -12.19
N GLY A 91 -6.16 20.53 -13.45
CA GLY A 91 -6.94 20.12 -14.61
C GLY A 91 -7.25 18.62 -14.66
N LEU A 92 -6.31 17.76 -14.21
CA LEU A 92 -6.49 16.31 -14.13
C LEU A 92 -7.47 15.91 -13.02
N LEU A 93 -7.50 16.65 -11.91
CA LEU A 93 -8.37 16.37 -10.76
C LEU A 93 -9.82 16.84 -10.98
N GLN A 94 -10.07 17.84 -11.84
CA GLN A 94 -11.41 18.42 -12.02
C GLN A 94 -12.48 17.40 -12.43
N PRO A 95 -12.29 16.50 -13.41
CA PRO A 95 -13.28 15.48 -13.75
C PRO A 95 -13.62 14.59 -12.55
N PHE A 96 -12.61 14.09 -11.83
CA PHE A 96 -12.81 13.27 -10.66
C PHE A 96 -13.63 13.97 -9.56
N ILE A 97 -13.28 15.22 -9.23
CA ILE A 97 -14.01 16.01 -8.22
C ILE A 97 -15.46 16.24 -8.67
N ALA A 98 -15.69 16.49 -9.98
CA ALA A 98 -17.02 16.69 -10.51
C ALA A 98 -17.87 15.42 -10.45
N ASP A 99 -17.29 14.26 -10.77
CA ASP A 99 -17.97 12.96 -10.78
C ASP A 99 -18.35 12.48 -9.36
N VAL A 100 -17.54 12.81 -8.35
CA VAL A 100 -17.91 12.57 -6.92
C VAL A 100 -19.19 13.31 -6.55
N GLY A 101 -19.45 14.49 -7.15
CA GLY A 101 -20.68 15.25 -6.95
C GLY A 101 -20.84 15.92 -5.57
N THR A 102 -19.86 15.74 -4.69
CA THR A 102 -19.77 16.37 -3.36
C THR A 102 -18.50 17.20 -3.30
N THR A 103 -18.58 18.42 -2.78
CA THR A 103 -17.41 19.30 -2.65
C THR A 103 -16.47 18.75 -1.56
N PRO A 104 -15.15 18.63 -1.84
CA PRO A 104 -14.16 18.29 -0.81
C PRO A 104 -14.19 19.31 0.34
N ILE A 105 -13.97 18.84 1.56
CA ILE A 105 -13.82 19.68 2.76
C ILE A 105 -12.38 20.20 2.89
N ASP A 106 -11.40 19.47 2.33
CA ASP A 106 -10.04 19.94 2.08
C ASP A 106 -9.70 19.72 0.60
N ASN A 107 -9.03 20.70 0.00
CA ASN A 107 -8.63 20.68 -1.41
C ASN A 107 -7.32 21.42 -1.56
N PHE A 108 -6.23 20.72 -1.30
CA PHE A 108 -4.88 21.23 -1.50
C PHE A 108 -4.30 20.74 -2.83
N VAL A 109 -3.77 21.66 -3.62
CA VAL A 109 -2.93 21.39 -4.78
C VAL A 109 -1.79 22.40 -4.80
N GLY A 110 -0.55 21.95 -4.69
CA GLY A 110 0.58 22.86 -4.60
C GLY A 110 1.90 22.29 -5.10
N PRO A 111 2.86 23.16 -5.47
CA PRO A 111 4.21 22.73 -5.81
C PRO A 111 4.97 22.31 -4.56
N GLU A 112 5.82 21.28 -4.68
CA GLU A 112 6.67 20.87 -3.59
C GLU A 112 8.06 20.47 -4.09
N GLY A 113 9.09 20.62 -3.22
CA GLY A 113 10.42 20.07 -3.48
C GLY A 113 10.44 18.55 -3.36
N TYR A 114 11.16 17.87 -4.25
CA TYR A 114 11.17 16.40 -4.28
C TYR A 114 11.44 15.76 -2.93
N LEU A 115 12.49 16.20 -2.23
CA LEU A 115 12.84 15.63 -0.92
C LEU A 115 11.71 15.80 0.11
N LYS A 116 11.09 16.98 0.12
CA LYS A 116 9.98 17.25 1.06
C LYS A 116 8.74 16.43 0.69
N ALA A 117 8.44 16.29 -0.60
CA ALA A 117 7.38 15.41 -1.07
C ALA A 117 7.60 13.96 -0.59
N MET A 118 8.83 13.43 -0.71
CA MET A 118 9.16 12.08 -0.23
C MET A 118 9.10 11.93 1.29
N LEU A 119 9.40 12.98 2.05
CA LEU A 119 9.22 12.97 3.50
C LEU A 119 7.73 12.96 3.89
N ILE A 120 6.90 13.70 3.17
CA ILE A 120 5.44 13.70 3.37
C ILE A 120 4.87 12.30 3.07
N GLU A 121 5.19 11.74 1.91
CA GLU A 121 4.73 10.39 1.52
C GLU A 121 5.26 9.29 2.47
N GLY A 122 6.43 9.49 3.05
CA GLY A 122 7.03 8.62 4.07
C GLY A 122 6.47 8.81 5.48
N GLY A 123 5.43 9.65 5.66
CA GLY A 123 4.84 9.92 6.98
C GLY A 123 5.73 10.79 7.89
N CYS A 124 6.66 11.52 7.31
CA CYS A 124 7.64 12.38 8.02
C CYS A 124 7.41 13.86 7.74
N GLU A 125 6.16 14.28 7.55
CA GLU A 125 5.84 15.68 7.35
C GLU A 125 6.36 16.54 8.51
N GLY A 126 7.03 17.65 8.18
CA GLY A 126 7.61 18.55 9.16
C GLY A 126 8.93 18.09 9.77
N SER A 127 9.41 16.88 9.43
CA SER A 127 10.69 16.34 9.92
C SER A 127 11.81 16.54 8.91
N THR A 128 13.04 16.60 9.40
CA THR A 128 14.24 16.48 8.57
C THR A 128 14.51 15.00 8.21
N VAL A 129 15.37 14.76 7.22
CA VAL A 129 15.82 13.39 6.89
C VAL A 129 16.39 12.67 8.13
N THR A 130 17.12 13.39 8.96
CA THR A 130 17.73 12.84 10.18
C THR A 130 16.69 12.43 11.22
N GLU A 131 15.66 13.24 11.39
CA GLU A 131 14.56 12.98 12.33
C GLU A 131 13.64 11.87 11.83
N CYS A 132 13.53 11.67 10.51
CA CYS A 132 12.74 10.60 9.89
C CYS A 132 13.44 9.23 10.01
N HIS A 133 13.88 8.90 11.20
CA HIS A 133 14.50 7.62 11.59
C HIS A 133 14.02 7.18 12.96
N LEU A 134 14.12 5.89 13.24
CA LEU A 134 14.02 5.40 14.61
C LEU A 134 15.23 5.84 15.43
N PRO A 135 15.09 6.12 16.73
CA PRO A 135 16.23 6.43 17.61
C PRO A 135 17.33 5.35 17.63
N SER A 136 16.97 4.10 17.34
CA SER A 136 17.91 2.99 17.19
C SER A 136 18.75 3.03 15.89
N GLN A 137 18.32 3.79 14.90
CA GLN A 137 19.00 3.95 13.60
C GLN A 137 19.79 5.26 13.55
N ASN A 138 19.24 6.32 14.13
CA ASN A 138 19.87 7.63 14.22
C ASN A 138 19.54 8.24 15.60
N PRO A 139 20.54 8.70 16.39
CA PRO A 139 20.30 9.29 17.72
C PRO A 139 19.37 10.51 17.72
N LEU A 140 19.22 11.20 16.58
CA LEU A 140 18.31 12.33 16.40
C LEU A 140 16.96 11.89 15.80
N GLY A 141 16.76 10.60 15.59
CA GLY A 141 15.52 10.04 15.05
C GLY A 141 14.35 10.23 16.01
N THR A 142 13.18 10.56 15.46
CA THR A 142 11.97 10.83 16.23
C THR A 142 10.85 9.83 15.97
N LEU A 143 11.02 8.93 15.00
CA LEU A 143 10.01 7.93 14.70
C LEU A 143 9.84 6.93 15.86
N SER A 144 8.62 6.54 16.12
CA SER A 144 8.28 5.50 17.09
C SER A 144 7.92 4.19 16.39
N ARG A 145 8.09 3.07 17.10
CA ARG A 145 7.52 1.78 16.67
C ARG A 145 6.05 1.74 17.07
N SER A 146 5.21 1.27 16.17
CA SER A 146 3.81 0.96 16.46
C SER A 146 3.59 -0.55 16.47
N ALA A 147 2.59 -1.00 17.23
CA ALA A 147 2.06 -2.34 17.11
C ALA A 147 0.94 -2.33 16.07
N PHE A 148 0.98 -3.25 15.12
CA PHE A 148 -0.03 -3.34 14.07
C PHE A 148 -0.13 -4.76 13.50
N ALA A 149 -1.23 -5.03 12.82
CA ALA A 149 -1.39 -6.15 11.93
C ALA A 149 -1.87 -5.63 10.57
N ALA A 150 -1.32 -6.17 9.50
CA ALA A 150 -1.65 -5.77 8.14
C ALA A 150 -1.82 -6.98 7.23
N LYS A 151 -2.62 -6.80 6.19
CA LYS A 151 -2.81 -7.70 5.07
C LYS A 151 -2.77 -6.89 3.79
N SER A 152 -2.64 -7.57 2.67
CA SER A 152 -2.65 -6.92 1.35
C SER A 152 -3.35 -7.77 0.32
N ALA A 153 -3.78 -7.11 -0.74
CA ALA A 153 -4.37 -7.75 -1.92
C ALA A 153 -4.21 -6.85 -3.14
N TYR A 154 -4.51 -7.39 -4.32
CA TYR A 154 -4.55 -6.64 -5.57
C TYR A 154 -5.91 -6.78 -6.23
N ILE A 155 -6.42 -5.67 -6.76
CA ILE A 155 -7.58 -5.67 -7.66
C ILE A 155 -7.11 -5.40 -9.09
N THR A 156 -7.83 -5.96 -10.07
CA THR A 156 -7.49 -5.86 -11.50
C THR A 156 -8.56 -5.14 -12.31
N ALA A 157 -9.64 -4.75 -11.65
CA ALA A 157 -10.73 -3.97 -12.21
C ALA A 157 -11.37 -3.13 -11.09
N PRO A 158 -12.09 -2.06 -11.43
CA PRO A 158 -12.87 -1.32 -10.45
C PRO A 158 -13.83 -2.23 -9.67
N LEU A 159 -14.03 -1.92 -8.40
CA LEU A 159 -14.98 -2.65 -7.56
C LEU A 159 -16.41 -2.29 -7.97
N PRO A 160 -17.33 -3.25 -8.01
CA PRO A 160 -18.76 -2.94 -8.16
C PRO A 160 -19.28 -2.20 -6.92
N ASP A 161 -20.40 -1.48 -7.06
CA ASP A 161 -21.02 -0.71 -5.97
C ASP A 161 -21.21 -1.53 -4.68
N ALA A 162 -21.58 -2.80 -4.82
CA ALA A 162 -21.71 -3.70 -3.67
C ALA A 162 -20.37 -3.93 -2.95
N GLY A 163 -19.27 -4.07 -3.71
CA GLY A 163 -17.92 -4.21 -3.13
C GLY A 163 -17.48 -2.93 -2.44
N VAL A 164 -17.67 -1.78 -3.07
CA VAL A 164 -17.41 -0.47 -2.48
C VAL A 164 -18.19 -0.30 -1.18
N GLY A 165 -19.50 -0.58 -1.19
CA GLY A 165 -20.36 -0.50 -0.01
C GLY A 165 -19.91 -1.42 1.13
N THR A 166 -19.45 -2.64 0.79
CA THR A 166 -18.91 -3.59 1.77
C THR A 166 -17.69 -3.01 2.50
N LEU A 167 -16.75 -2.40 1.78
CA LEU A 167 -15.53 -1.83 2.38
C LEU A 167 -15.83 -0.58 3.23
N VAL A 168 -16.71 0.28 2.77
CA VAL A 168 -17.18 1.44 3.57
C VAL A 168 -17.81 0.95 4.87
N GLY A 169 -18.73 -0.03 4.81
CA GLY A 169 -19.36 -0.63 5.98
C GLY A 169 -18.35 -1.32 6.92
N ALA A 170 -17.30 -1.93 6.38
CA ALA A 170 -16.24 -2.53 7.19
C ALA A 170 -15.49 -1.47 8.03
N VAL A 171 -15.16 -0.30 7.44
CA VAL A 171 -14.51 0.79 8.19
C VAL A 171 -15.45 1.40 9.22
N GLU A 172 -16.73 1.56 8.92
CA GLU A 172 -17.75 1.99 9.88
C GLU A 172 -17.86 1.01 11.05
N SER A 173 -17.83 -0.29 10.76
CA SER A 173 -17.84 -1.35 11.78
C SER A 173 -16.60 -1.28 12.68
N LEU A 174 -15.41 -1.04 12.12
CA LEU A 174 -14.18 -0.86 12.91
C LEU A 174 -14.34 0.33 13.87
N ALA A 175 -14.73 1.48 13.35
CA ALA A 175 -14.91 2.70 14.13
C ALA A 175 -15.95 2.54 15.25
N GLN A 176 -17.02 1.78 15.01
CA GLN A 176 -18.11 1.58 15.96
C GLN A 176 -17.79 0.53 17.02
N HIS A 177 -17.17 -0.59 16.63
CA HIS A 177 -17.03 -1.75 17.52
C HIS A 177 -15.65 -1.87 18.16
N VAL A 178 -14.62 -1.25 17.56
CA VAL A 178 -13.23 -1.27 18.06
C VAL A 178 -12.64 0.16 18.08
N PRO A 179 -13.28 1.13 18.71
CA PRO A 179 -12.92 2.55 18.61
C PRO A 179 -11.56 2.91 19.23
N GLN A 180 -10.87 1.95 19.89
CA GLN A 180 -9.56 2.17 20.50
C GLN A 180 -8.38 1.89 19.54
N VAL A 181 -8.66 1.47 18.31
CA VAL A 181 -7.63 1.17 17.31
C VAL A 181 -7.80 2.04 16.08
N GLY A 182 -6.68 2.38 15.44
CA GLY A 182 -6.68 2.93 14.10
C GLY A 182 -6.66 1.82 13.05
N GLY A 183 -7.16 2.09 11.85
CA GLY A 183 -7.10 1.11 10.77
C GLY A 183 -8.06 1.41 9.64
N GLY A 184 -8.04 0.55 8.62
CA GLY A 184 -8.87 0.69 7.43
C GLY A 184 -8.18 0.19 6.18
N PHE A 185 -8.48 0.81 5.05
CA PHE A 185 -7.96 0.43 3.73
C PHE A 185 -7.22 1.60 3.11
N VAL A 186 -6.07 1.29 2.51
CA VAL A 186 -5.29 2.18 1.64
C VAL A 186 -5.17 1.52 0.27
N PHE A 187 -5.63 2.20 -0.76
CA PHE A 187 -5.54 1.77 -2.14
C PHE A 187 -4.46 2.59 -2.84
N ASP A 188 -3.43 1.94 -3.33
CA ASP A 188 -2.39 2.57 -4.15
C ASP A 188 -2.64 2.32 -5.63
N SER A 189 -2.66 3.38 -6.44
CA SER A 189 -2.82 3.25 -7.89
C SER A 189 -1.67 2.49 -8.53
N TYR A 190 -2.03 1.49 -9.34
CA TYR A 190 -1.10 0.76 -10.19
C TYR A 190 -1.44 1.06 -11.67
N GLY A 191 -0.75 0.43 -12.59
CA GLY A 191 -0.91 0.70 -14.02
C GLY A 191 0.34 1.33 -14.62
N GLY A 192 0.19 2.07 -15.71
CA GLY A 192 1.27 2.80 -16.36
C GLY A 192 2.51 1.94 -16.60
N ALA A 193 3.67 2.44 -16.17
CA ALA A 193 4.94 1.76 -16.32
C ALA A 193 5.02 0.43 -15.57
N ILE A 194 4.29 0.27 -14.44
CA ILE A 194 4.29 -0.98 -13.66
C ILE A 194 3.73 -2.12 -14.51
N ASN A 195 2.60 -1.89 -15.19
CA ASN A 195 1.87 -2.92 -15.93
C ASN A 195 2.42 -3.15 -17.35
N ARG A 196 3.30 -2.26 -17.86
CA ARG A 196 3.99 -2.47 -19.13
C ARG A 196 5.18 -3.43 -19.03
N ILE A 197 5.61 -3.77 -17.82
CA ILE A 197 6.69 -4.74 -17.60
C ILE A 197 6.08 -6.15 -17.58
N PRO A 198 6.61 -7.11 -18.38
CA PRO A 198 6.15 -8.50 -18.30
C PRO A 198 6.29 -9.09 -16.89
N ALA A 199 5.34 -9.94 -16.48
CA ALA A 199 5.29 -10.51 -15.14
C ALA A 199 6.51 -11.35 -14.76
N ASP A 200 7.26 -11.86 -15.75
CA ASP A 200 8.48 -12.66 -15.61
C ASP A 200 9.79 -11.88 -15.80
N ALA A 201 9.72 -10.60 -16.19
CA ALA A 201 10.90 -9.76 -16.38
C ALA A 201 11.60 -9.39 -15.07
N THR A 202 10.88 -9.45 -13.95
CA THR A 202 11.39 -9.35 -12.58
C THR A 202 10.67 -10.37 -11.70
N ALA A 203 11.10 -10.58 -10.49
CA ALA A 203 10.40 -11.50 -9.57
C ALA A 203 9.02 -11.01 -9.12
N PHE A 204 8.73 -9.71 -9.24
CA PHE A 204 7.42 -9.13 -8.94
C PHE A 204 6.41 -9.52 -10.01
N VAL A 205 5.39 -10.29 -9.62
CA VAL A 205 4.44 -10.94 -10.56
C VAL A 205 3.18 -10.10 -10.84
N HIS A 206 2.80 -9.17 -9.94
CA HIS A 206 1.52 -8.44 -9.99
C HIS A 206 1.56 -7.28 -11.00
N ARG A 207 1.67 -7.62 -12.31
CA ARG A 207 1.84 -6.66 -13.41
C ARG A 207 0.56 -6.32 -14.17
N ASP A 208 -0.58 -6.81 -13.70
CA ASP A 208 -1.91 -6.54 -14.24
C ASP A 208 -2.85 -5.93 -13.19
N ALA A 209 -2.30 -5.48 -12.08
CA ALA A 209 -3.08 -4.85 -11.02
C ALA A 209 -3.56 -3.46 -11.43
N LEU A 210 -4.80 -3.14 -11.08
CA LEU A 210 -5.36 -1.81 -11.11
C LEU A 210 -4.91 -1.02 -9.88
N ALA A 211 -5.03 -1.64 -8.71
CA ALA A 211 -4.55 -1.08 -7.45
C ALA A 211 -4.00 -2.18 -6.53
N ALA A 212 -3.02 -1.82 -5.71
CA ALA A 212 -2.65 -2.56 -4.51
C ALA A 212 -3.50 -2.06 -3.35
N ILE A 213 -3.89 -2.96 -2.47
CA ILE A 213 -4.65 -2.64 -1.26
C ILE A 213 -3.84 -3.10 -0.06
N GLU A 214 -3.51 -2.17 0.84
CA GLU A 214 -3.15 -2.47 2.20
C GLU A 214 -4.37 -2.28 3.09
N TYR A 215 -4.64 -3.21 3.96
CA TYR A 215 -5.62 -3.06 5.02
C TYR A 215 -5.00 -3.49 6.34
N SER A 216 -5.15 -2.62 7.33
CA SER A 216 -4.39 -2.75 8.56
C SER A 216 -5.17 -2.24 9.76
N VAL A 217 -4.74 -2.69 10.94
CA VAL A 217 -5.16 -2.17 12.24
C VAL A 217 -3.93 -1.89 13.08
N SER A 218 -3.93 -0.79 13.82
CA SER A 218 -2.82 -0.38 14.68
C SER A 218 -3.33 -0.02 16.08
N TRP A 219 -2.51 -0.29 17.08
CA TRP A 219 -2.85 -0.05 18.48
C TRP A 219 -1.61 0.36 19.29
N SER A 220 -1.84 0.89 20.47
CA SER A 220 -0.77 1.23 21.42
C SER A 220 -0.36 0.00 22.26
N ALA A 221 0.85 0.05 22.84
CA ALA A 221 1.41 -1.07 23.59
C ALA A 221 0.60 -1.46 24.85
N ASP A 222 -0.21 -0.56 25.36
CA ASP A 222 -1.08 -0.73 26.52
C ASP A 222 -2.53 -1.12 26.15
N THR A 223 -2.82 -1.31 24.87
CA THR A 223 -4.16 -1.73 24.42
C THR A 223 -4.51 -3.12 24.97
N PRO A 224 -5.69 -3.29 25.62
CA PRO A 224 -6.09 -4.59 26.14
C PRO A 224 -6.14 -5.68 25.07
N ALA A 225 -5.73 -6.91 25.44
CA ALA A 225 -5.70 -8.04 24.51
C ALA A 225 -7.05 -8.29 23.82
N SER A 226 -8.17 -8.16 24.55
CA SER A 226 -9.52 -8.33 23.96
C SER A 226 -9.85 -7.29 22.88
N VAL A 227 -9.27 -6.10 22.93
CA VAL A 227 -9.41 -5.07 21.90
C VAL A 227 -8.55 -5.44 20.69
N VAL A 228 -7.32 -5.91 20.91
CA VAL A 228 -6.43 -6.42 19.86
C VAL A 228 -7.05 -7.62 19.15
N ASP A 229 -7.67 -8.55 19.91
CA ASP A 229 -8.40 -9.68 19.34
C ASP A 229 -9.58 -9.22 18.45
N GLY A 230 -10.35 -8.22 18.90
CA GLY A 230 -11.41 -7.61 18.10
C GLY A 230 -10.90 -6.97 16.81
N ALA A 231 -9.78 -6.24 16.89
CA ALA A 231 -9.14 -5.62 15.72
C ALA A 231 -8.62 -6.66 14.71
N THR A 232 -7.99 -7.72 15.18
CA THR A 232 -7.50 -8.80 14.32
C THR A 232 -8.64 -9.62 13.71
N GLN A 233 -9.76 -9.80 14.42
CA GLN A 233 -10.98 -10.40 13.87
C GLN A 233 -11.59 -9.52 12.75
N TRP A 234 -11.64 -8.19 12.95
CA TRP A 234 -12.04 -7.28 11.90
C TRP A 234 -11.16 -7.43 10.66
N LEU A 235 -9.84 -7.47 10.84
CA LEU A 235 -8.88 -7.63 9.73
C LEU A 235 -9.10 -8.95 8.96
N ALA A 236 -9.40 -10.03 9.66
CA ALA A 236 -9.75 -11.31 9.04
C ALA A 236 -11.09 -11.23 8.28
N GLY A 237 -12.10 -10.53 8.83
CA GLY A 237 -13.36 -10.25 8.16
C GLY A 237 -13.17 -9.45 6.87
N ALA A 238 -12.38 -8.39 6.93
CA ALA A 238 -12.04 -7.56 5.76
C ALA A 238 -11.38 -8.37 4.63
N GLN A 239 -10.55 -9.38 4.96
CA GLN A 239 -9.98 -10.29 3.96
C GLN A 239 -11.06 -11.13 3.28
N VAL A 240 -12.03 -11.63 4.02
CA VAL A 240 -13.18 -12.38 3.47
C VAL A 240 -14.03 -11.49 2.57
N ASP A 241 -14.28 -10.27 2.98
CA ASP A 241 -15.07 -9.27 2.24
C ASP A 241 -14.40 -8.89 0.91
N LEU A 242 -13.06 -8.81 0.88
CA LEU A 242 -12.28 -8.51 -0.32
C LEU A 242 -12.11 -9.72 -1.25
N ALA A 243 -12.16 -10.94 -0.74
CA ALA A 243 -11.85 -12.15 -1.50
C ALA A 243 -12.60 -12.32 -2.85
N PRO A 244 -13.86 -11.87 -3.02
CA PRO A 244 -14.55 -11.95 -4.32
C PRO A 244 -13.96 -11.02 -5.39
N TYR A 245 -13.23 -9.98 -5.00
CA TYR A 245 -12.79 -8.88 -5.87
C TYR A 245 -11.28 -8.79 -6.02
N ALA A 246 -10.54 -9.40 -5.11
CA ALA A 246 -9.10 -9.23 -4.98
C ALA A 246 -8.36 -10.56 -5.07
N ARG A 247 -7.09 -10.49 -5.42
CA ARG A 247 -6.21 -11.65 -5.54
C ARG A 247 -4.79 -11.32 -5.13
N GLY A 248 -3.98 -12.35 -4.89
CA GLY A 248 -2.57 -12.20 -4.52
C GLY A 248 -2.39 -11.47 -3.20
N ALA A 249 -1.13 -11.21 -2.88
CA ALA A 249 -0.71 -10.41 -1.75
C ALA A 249 0.68 -9.85 -2.01
N TYR A 250 1.08 -8.79 -1.28
CA TYR A 250 2.38 -8.18 -1.43
C TYR A 250 3.40 -8.82 -0.49
N GLN A 251 4.45 -9.40 -1.05
CA GLN A 251 5.47 -10.15 -0.31
C GLN A 251 6.29 -9.33 0.69
N ASN A 252 6.21 -8.00 0.65
CA ASN A 252 6.84 -7.14 1.66
C ASN A 252 5.87 -6.75 2.78
N TYR A 253 4.58 -7.11 2.67
CA TYR A 253 3.57 -7.02 3.72
C TYR A 253 3.27 -8.43 4.24
N ILE A 254 4.25 -9.01 4.96
CA ILE A 254 4.17 -10.38 5.44
C ILE A 254 2.93 -10.57 6.32
N ASP A 255 2.04 -11.46 5.88
CA ASP A 255 0.87 -11.90 6.63
C ASP A 255 1.10 -13.32 7.17
N PRO A 256 1.40 -13.50 8.45
CA PRO A 256 1.68 -14.82 9.03
C PRO A 256 0.46 -15.76 9.02
N THR A 257 -0.73 -15.25 8.76
CA THR A 257 -1.98 -16.01 8.68
C THR A 257 -2.34 -16.45 7.27
N LEU A 258 -1.57 -16.03 6.25
CA LEU A 258 -1.83 -16.37 4.85
C LEU A 258 -1.30 -17.77 4.54
N GLU A 259 -2.21 -18.75 4.43
CA GLU A 259 -1.85 -20.15 4.20
C GLU A 259 -1.23 -20.39 2.82
N ALA A 260 -1.83 -19.86 1.75
CA ALA A 260 -1.36 -20.03 0.38
C ALA A 260 -0.38 -18.91 -0.05
N TRP A 261 0.47 -18.44 0.87
CA TRP A 261 1.35 -17.28 0.68
C TRP A 261 2.28 -17.41 -0.55
N GLN A 262 2.79 -18.60 -0.82
CA GLN A 262 3.69 -18.83 -1.97
C GLN A 262 3.02 -18.47 -3.30
N GLN A 263 1.81 -18.93 -3.50
CA GLN A 263 1.03 -18.61 -4.68
C GLN A 263 0.58 -17.14 -4.67
N ALA A 264 0.16 -16.63 -3.52
CA ALA A 264 -0.31 -15.26 -3.39
C ALA A 264 0.80 -14.22 -3.64
N TYR A 265 2.01 -14.46 -3.15
CA TYR A 265 3.14 -13.53 -3.31
C TYR A 265 3.84 -13.66 -4.66
N TYR A 266 4.02 -14.87 -5.18
CA TYR A 266 4.96 -15.13 -6.27
C TYR A 266 4.30 -15.70 -7.52
N GLY A 267 3.11 -16.26 -7.43
CA GLY A 267 2.37 -16.81 -8.57
C GLY A 267 3.26 -17.71 -9.45
N THR A 268 3.31 -17.41 -10.73
CA THR A 268 4.09 -18.17 -11.72
C THR A 268 5.61 -18.04 -11.57
N ASN A 269 6.09 -17.06 -10.79
CA ASN A 269 7.52 -16.83 -10.59
C ASN A 269 8.12 -17.68 -9.47
N LEU A 270 7.31 -18.38 -8.67
CA LEU A 270 7.75 -19.18 -7.53
C LEU A 270 8.82 -20.21 -7.89
N ALA A 271 8.59 -21.01 -8.92
CA ALA A 271 9.53 -22.08 -9.32
C ALA A 271 10.92 -21.53 -9.68
N ARG A 272 10.96 -20.38 -10.35
CA ARG A 272 12.22 -19.70 -10.69
C ARG A 272 12.91 -19.12 -9.44
N LEU A 273 12.14 -18.57 -8.50
CA LEU A 273 12.66 -18.08 -7.21
C LEU A 273 13.28 -19.20 -6.39
N VAL A 274 12.64 -20.38 -6.32
CA VAL A 274 13.18 -21.58 -5.67
C VAL A 274 14.50 -22.03 -6.31
N HIS A 275 14.57 -22.00 -7.65
CA HIS A 275 15.82 -22.30 -8.35
C HIS A 275 16.94 -21.31 -7.98
N VAL A 276 16.64 -20.01 -7.90
CA VAL A 276 17.60 -18.99 -7.48
C VAL A 276 18.02 -19.18 -6.03
N LYS A 277 17.05 -19.46 -5.14
CA LYS A 277 17.30 -19.73 -3.71
C LYS A 277 18.29 -20.89 -3.55
N ARG A 278 18.04 -22.03 -4.20
CA ARG A 278 18.92 -23.19 -4.16
C ARG A 278 20.32 -22.92 -4.71
N ALA A 279 20.45 -22.04 -5.70
CA ALA A 279 21.74 -21.69 -6.31
C ALA A 279 22.58 -20.74 -5.43
N HIS A 280 21.95 -19.85 -4.67
CA HIS A 280 22.64 -18.80 -3.92
C HIS A 280 22.67 -19.05 -2.41
N ASP A 281 21.73 -19.83 -1.88
CA ASP A 281 21.59 -20.17 -0.47
C ASP A 281 21.12 -21.64 -0.33
N PRO A 282 21.96 -22.61 -0.74
CA PRO A 282 21.58 -24.03 -0.75
C PRO A 282 21.37 -24.60 0.65
N ASP A 283 22.00 -24.03 1.67
CA ASP A 283 21.90 -24.45 3.06
C ASP A 283 20.74 -23.75 3.80
N ASP A 284 19.95 -22.96 3.08
CA ASP A 284 18.81 -22.21 3.65
C ASP A 284 19.16 -21.35 4.87
N PHE A 285 20.32 -20.67 4.81
CA PHE A 285 20.79 -19.80 5.89
C PHE A 285 19.86 -18.60 6.11
N PHE A 286 19.38 -18.00 5.02
CA PHE A 286 18.41 -16.89 5.03
C PHE A 286 16.99 -17.44 5.03
N HIS A 287 16.46 -17.76 6.20
CA HIS A 287 15.11 -18.33 6.32
C HIS A 287 14.26 -17.62 7.37
N PHE A 288 12.96 -17.67 7.15
CA PHE A 288 11.89 -17.28 8.06
C PHE A 288 10.61 -18.04 7.64
N ALA A 289 9.53 -17.94 8.42
CA ALA A 289 8.33 -18.79 8.24
C ALA A 289 7.73 -18.76 6.81
N GLN A 290 7.85 -17.64 6.11
CA GLN A 290 7.37 -17.48 4.72
C GLN A 290 8.51 -17.18 3.74
N SER A 291 9.74 -17.61 4.02
CA SER A 291 10.85 -17.50 3.09
C SER A 291 10.68 -18.43 1.88
N ILE A 292 11.25 -18.04 0.75
CA ILE A 292 11.32 -18.87 -0.45
C ILE A 292 12.10 -20.14 -0.11
N PRO A 293 11.53 -21.35 -0.29
CA PRO A 293 12.19 -22.60 0.04
C PRO A 293 13.26 -23.00 -0.99
N THR A 294 14.13 -23.94 -0.63
CA THR A 294 15.14 -24.50 -1.54
C THR A 294 14.56 -25.60 -2.46
N SER A 295 13.34 -26.10 -2.17
CA SER A 295 12.61 -27.06 -3.02
C SER A 295 11.11 -26.80 -2.94
N LEU A 296 10.37 -27.26 -3.98
CA LEU A 296 8.90 -27.22 -4.02
C LEU A 296 8.27 -28.55 -3.60
N ASP A 297 9.08 -29.52 -3.25
CA ASP A 297 8.58 -30.80 -2.78
C ASP A 297 7.95 -30.65 -1.39
N PRO A 298 6.78 -31.30 -1.13
CA PRO A 298 6.07 -31.18 0.13
C PRO A 298 6.82 -31.75 1.31
#